data_94a2fcf54f666fd165751e53cd1c570a
#
_entry.id   94a2fcf54f666fd165751e53cd1c570a
#
_cell.length_a   1.000
_cell.length_b   1.000
_cell.length_c   1.000
_cell.angle_alpha   90.00
_cell.angle_beta   90.00
_cell.angle_gamma   90.00
#
_symmetry.space_group_name_H-M   'P 1'
#
loop_
_entity.id
_entity.type
_entity.pdbx_description
1 polymer ?
#
loop_
_entity_poly.entity_id
_entity_poly.type
_entity_poly.pdbx_seq_one_letter_code
_entity_poly.pdbx_strand_id
1 'polypeptide(L)'
;MSSNLLQVDFPRLKSDVEALAAIGRADDQGIYRMAFSEGDMQARSWLQERIVQAGLELYQDGAANLFGRLAWDPDKPSVMVGSHIDTVPGAGHLDGALGVLCGLEALRSMKEQGISLKRPLELVAFSDEEGRFSGMFGSQALCGDISPQWIHAARDLSGMGLTEAMAAQGLDATEALSAARSPESLHAFVELHIEQGPVLDELGSSIGVVEGICGLKRWDVRLTGVANHAGTTPMLMRSDAFQGLAEFSVEIDRILEEHGGPQSVATIGRVELQPGAANVVPGEARFALEFRDLEASVLYDLSDAFRRTLSAIARRRGLMFDFKVVSELVPVSCDQRIRQLIESTAQSFAYNH
;
A
#
# COMPACT_ATOMS: atom_id res chain seq x y z
N MET A 1 11.33 -16.50 -36.71
CA MET A 1 11.77 -15.10 -36.63
C MET A 1 12.37 -14.96 -35.26
N SER A 2 13.68 -14.74 -35.13
CA SER A 2 14.34 -14.45 -33.86
C SER A 2 13.74 -13.15 -33.33
N SER A 3 12.87 -13.22 -32.33
CA SER A 3 12.43 -12.03 -31.61
C SER A 3 13.70 -11.44 -30.97
N ASN A 4 14.17 -10.29 -31.46
CA ASN A 4 15.11 -9.50 -30.70
C ASN A 4 14.41 -9.11 -29.39
N LEU A 5 14.59 -9.91 -28.36
CA LEU A 5 14.12 -9.58 -27.02
C LEU A 5 14.82 -8.29 -26.62
N LEU A 6 14.03 -7.32 -26.11
CA LEU A 6 14.56 -6.10 -25.52
C LEU A 6 15.58 -6.48 -24.44
N GLN A 7 16.77 -5.91 -24.51
CA GLN A 7 17.79 -6.15 -23.51
C GLN A 7 17.91 -4.92 -22.61
N VAL A 8 17.78 -5.13 -21.31
CA VAL A 8 18.00 -4.10 -20.29
C VAL A 8 19.47 -4.06 -19.89
N ASP A 9 19.96 -2.88 -19.50
CA ASP A 9 21.31 -2.71 -18.93
C ASP A 9 21.26 -2.96 -17.42
N PHE A 10 21.43 -4.24 -17.03
CA PHE A 10 21.39 -4.63 -15.63
C PHE A 10 22.44 -3.94 -14.76
N PRO A 11 23.72 -3.76 -15.17
CA PRO A 11 24.68 -2.96 -14.42
C PRO A 11 24.20 -1.54 -14.12
N ARG A 12 23.60 -0.86 -15.09
CA ARG A 12 23.04 0.48 -14.93
C ARG A 12 21.85 0.49 -13.95
N LEU A 13 20.90 -0.44 -14.11
CA LEU A 13 19.79 -0.60 -13.17
C LEU A 13 20.28 -0.82 -11.73
N LYS A 14 21.26 -1.72 -11.55
CA LYS A 14 21.85 -2.00 -10.24
C LYS A 14 22.50 -0.75 -9.64
N SER A 15 23.24 0.00 -10.44
CA SER A 15 23.86 1.26 -10.00
C SER A 15 22.82 2.30 -9.59
N ASP A 16 21.71 2.41 -10.31
CA ASP A 16 20.62 3.32 -9.96
C ASP A 16 19.90 2.89 -8.66
N VAL A 17 19.71 1.58 -8.43
CA VAL A 17 19.18 1.05 -7.17
C VAL A 17 20.10 1.39 -6.00
N GLU A 18 21.41 1.17 -6.14
CA GLU A 18 22.39 1.47 -5.10
C GLU A 18 22.47 2.99 -4.82
N ALA A 19 22.40 3.82 -5.85
CA ALA A 19 22.44 5.27 -5.72
C ALA A 19 21.19 5.82 -5.00
N LEU A 20 19.99 5.36 -5.38
CA LEU A 20 18.75 5.76 -4.70
C LEU A 20 18.71 5.24 -3.26
N ALA A 21 19.23 4.03 -3.00
CA ALA A 21 19.31 3.44 -1.67
C ALA A 21 20.23 4.23 -0.71
N ALA A 22 21.16 5.01 -1.22
CA ALA A 22 22.03 5.86 -0.39
C ALA A 22 21.32 7.14 0.09
N ILE A 23 20.28 7.59 -0.62
CA ILE A 23 19.55 8.81 -0.27
C ILE A 23 18.57 8.50 0.89
N GLY A 24 18.67 9.29 1.95
CA GLY A 24 17.86 9.12 3.16
C GLY A 24 18.29 7.95 4.05
N ARG A 25 19.42 7.30 3.77
CA ARG A 25 19.95 6.22 4.62
C ARG A 25 20.52 6.78 5.93
N ALA A 26 20.12 6.19 7.04
CA ALA A 26 20.60 6.52 8.37
C ALA A 26 21.62 5.50 8.92
N ASP A 27 22.18 5.78 10.11
CA ASP A 27 23.19 4.93 10.75
C ASP A 27 22.69 3.53 11.09
N ASP A 28 21.39 3.37 11.32
CA ASP A 28 20.72 2.09 11.55
C ASP A 28 20.50 1.26 10.27
N GLN A 29 20.99 1.76 9.14
CA GLN A 29 20.84 1.22 7.80
C GLN A 29 19.41 1.30 7.22
N GLY A 30 18.45 1.82 7.97
CA GLY A 30 17.10 2.14 7.49
C GLY A 30 17.09 3.33 6.54
N ILE A 31 16.10 3.38 5.68
CA ILE A 31 15.88 4.51 4.76
C ILE A 31 14.73 5.36 5.27
N TYR A 32 14.95 6.68 5.27
CA TYR A 32 14.02 7.69 5.78
C TYR A 32 13.72 8.72 4.69
N ARG A 33 12.86 8.34 3.76
CA ARG A 33 12.37 9.17 2.64
C ARG A 33 10.86 9.38 2.73
N MET A 34 10.35 9.69 3.94
CA MET A 34 8.93 9.96 4.11
C MET A 34 8.53 11.11 3.19
N ALA A 35 7.35 11.02 2.58
CA ALA A 35 6.86 11.96 1.58
C ALA A 35 7.06 13.43 2.00
N PHE A 36 7.57 14.24 1.10
CA PHE A 36 7.89 15.67 1.28
C PHE A 36 8.89 15.97 2.41
N SER A 37 9.64 14.98 2.89
CA SER A 37 10.81 15.19 3.73
C SER A 37 12.02 15.62 2.90
N GLU A 38 13.09 16.07 3.55
CA GLU A 38 14.34 16.40 2.86
C GLU A 38 14.90 15.20 2.06
N GLY A 39 14.86 13.99 2.64
CA GLY A 39 15.29 12.77 1.97
C GLY A 39 14.45 12.43 0.73
N ASP A 40 13.14 12.60 0.81
CA ASP A 40 12.27 12.42 -0.35
C ASP A 40 12.56 13.46 -1.44
N MET A 41 12.70 14.73 -1.09
CA MET A 41 12.99 15.78 -2.08
C MET A 41 14.34 15.59 -2.75
N GLN A 42 15.36 15.10 -2.05
CA GLN A 42 16.64 14.71 -2.64
C GLN A 42 16.49 13.54 -3.62
N ALA A 43 15.71 12.50 -3.26
CA ALA A 43 15.44 11.35 -4.12
C ALA A 43 14.64 11.77 -5.38
N ARG A 44 13.68 12.65 -5.22
CA ARG A 44 12.89 13.21 -6.33
C ARG A 44 13.78 13.99 -7.31
N SER A 45 14.65 14.87 -6.79
CA SER A 45 15.62 15.61 -7.62
C SER A 45 16.55 14.66 -8.37
N TRP A 46 17.06 13.65 -7.70
CA TRP A 46 17.88 12.61 -8.31
C TRP A 46 17.13 11.86 -9.43
N LEU A 47 15.87 11.46 -9.20
CA LEU A 47 15.05 10.79 -10.21
C LEU A 47 14.77 11.70 -11.42
N GLN A 48 14.48 12.99 -11.20
CA GLN A 48 14.30 13.97 -12.26
C GLN A 48 15.54 14.04 -13.18
N GLU A 49 16.74 14.09 -12.58
CA GLU A 49 18.00 14.05 -13.33
C GLU A 49 18.12 12.77 -14.16
N ARG A 50 17.78 11.60 -13.60
CA ARG A 50 17.82 10.32 -14.31
C ARG A 50 16.83 10.27 -15.48
N ILE A 51 15.64 10.79 -15.31
CA ILE A 51 14.63 10.91 -16.38
C ILE A 51 15.17 11.76 -17.52
N VAL A 52 15.74 12.95 -17.22
CA VAL A 52 16.30 13.85 -18.22
C VAL A 52 17.52 13.23 -18.92
N GLN A 53 18.46 12.60 -18.17
CA GLN A 53 19.61 11.89 -18.73
C GLN A 53 19.23 10.73 -19.65
N ALA A 54 18.10 10.07 -19.36
CA ALA A 54 17.51 9.06 -20.25
C ALA A 54 16.95 9.67 -21.56
N GLY A 55 16.91 11.01 -21.64
CA GLY A 55 16.30 11.74 -22.75
C GLY A 55 14.79 11.58 -22.81
N LEU A 56 14.14 11.31 -21.68
CA LEU A 56 12.70 11.31 -21.53
C LEU A 56 12.21 12.73 -21.25
N GLU A 57 10.97 13.03 -21.61
CA GLU A 57 10.34 14.29 -21.23
C GLU A 57 9.95 14.21 -19.75
N LEU A 58 10.52 15.10 -18.94
CA LEU A 58 10.17 15.22 -17.53
C LEU A 58 8.88 16.03 -17.39
N TYR A 59 7.93 15.51 -16.62
CA TYR A 59 6.71 16.19 -16.22
C TYR A 59 6.44 15.95 -14.74
N GLN A 60 5.91 16.94 -14.05
CA GLN A 60 5.41 16.84 -12.69
C GLN A 60 3.99 17.39 -12.64
N ASP A 61 3.06 16.65 -12.04
CA ASP A 61 1.69 17.13 -11.86
C ASP A 61 1.50 17.91 -10.54
N GLY A 62 0.27 18.39 -10.31
CA GLY A 62 -0.05 19.17 -9.13
C GLY A 62 -0.01 18.41 -7.80
N ALA A 63 -0.07 17.07 -7.84
CA ALA A 63 0.15 16.23 -6.66
C ALA A 63 1.63 15.91 -6.44
N ALA A 64 2.51 16.53 -7.22
CA ALA A 64 3.92 16.27 -7.28
C ALA A 64 4.30 14.84 -7.72
N ASN A 65 3.41 14.09 -8.40
CA ASN A 65 3.83 12.88 -9.08
C ASN A 65 4.85 13.21 -10.16
N LEU A 66 5.92 12.42 -10.26
CA LEU A 66 6.95 12.59 -11.29
C LEU A 66 6.70 11.64 -12.46
N PHE A 67 6.81 12.15 -13.67
CA PHE A 67 6.66 11.38 -14.89
C PHE A 67 7.88 11.51 -15.78
N GLY A 68 8.27 10.38 -16.40
CA GLY A 68 9.22 10.34 -17.51
C GLY A 68 8.52 9.83 -18.76
N ARG A 69 8.38 10.68 -19.81
CA ARG A 69 7.56 10.39 -20.99
C ARG A 69 8.41 10.05 -22.20
N LEU A 70 8.03 8.97 -22.87
CA LEU A 70 8.64 8.54 -24.12
C LEU A 70 7.61 8.54 -25.26
N ALA A 71 7.92 9.22 -26.36
CA ALA A 71 7.04 9.41 -27.52
C ALA A 71 5.67 9.97 -27.12
N TRP A 72 5.68 10.96 -26.24
CA TRP A 72 4.47 11.56 -25.68
C TRP A 72 3.55 12.13 -26.79
N ASP A 73 2.28 11.79 -26.69
CA ASP A 73 1.21 12.26 -27.56
C ASP A 73 -0.07 12.38 -26.70
N PRO A 74 -0.52 13.60 -26.39
CA PRO A 74 -1.67 13.81 -25.50
C PRO A 74 -2.99 13.28 -26.05
N ASP A 75 -3.06 13.05 -27.36
CA ASP A 75 -4.26 12.54 -28.04
C ASP A 75 -4.33 11.01 -28.05
N LYS A 76 -3.33 10.32 -27.49
CA LYS A 76 -3.27 8.86 -27.43
C LYS A 76 -3.20 8.35 -25.99
N PRO A 77 -3.98 7.33 -25.66
CA PRO A 77 -3.84 6.69 -24.35
C PRO A 77 -2.46 6.04 -24.20
N SER A 78 -1.78 6.35 -23.09
CA SER A 78 -0.44 5.86 -22.78
C SER A 78 -0.46 4.49 -22.09
N VAL A 79 0.69 3.80 -22.13
CA VAL A 79 1.00 2.72 -21.19
C VAL A 79 1.89 3.32 -20.12
N MET A 80 1.45 3.21 -18.86
CA MET A 80 2.15 3.73 -17.70
C MET A 80 2.79 2.58 -16.92
N VAL A 81 4.01 2.82 -16.45
CA VAL A 81 4.75 1.88 -15.58
C VAL A 81 5.39 2.67 -14.44
N GLY A 82 5.42 2.11 -13.26
CA GLY A 82 6.05 2.76 -12.10
C GLY A 82 5.49 2.28 -10.79
N SER A 83 5.78 3.01 -9.75
CA SER A 83 5.39 2.81 -8.36
C SER A 83 5.62 4.09 -7.57
N HIS A 84 6.29 4.05 -6.42
CA HIS A 84 6.68 5.19 -5.58
C HIS A 84 8.17 5.13 -5.20
N ILE A 85 8.69 6.23 -4.62
CA ILE A 85 10.05 6.30 -4.08
C ILE A 85 10.09 6.80 -2.64
N ASP A 86 8.97 7.31 -2.11
CA ASP A 86 8.83 7.58 -0.68
C ASP A 86 8.82 6.29 0.13
N THR A 87 9.08 6.38 1.43
CA THR A 87 9.24 5.22 2.32
C THR A 87 8.57 5.45 3.65
N VAL A 88 8.20 4.37 4.34
CA VAL A 88 8.01 4.41 5.80
C VAL A 88 9.33 4.70 6.52
N PRO A 89 9.31 5.13 7.81
CA PRO A 89 10.53 5.26 8.59
C PRO A 89 11.28 3.92 8.73
N GLY A 90 12.60 3.92 8.48
CA GLY A 90 13.44 2.74 8.63
C GLY A 90 13.20 1.65 7.57
N ALA A 91 12.75 2.02 6.39
CA ALA A 91 12.40 1.09 5.30
C ALA A 91 13.60 0.38 4.68
N GLY A 92 13.30 -0.70 3.95
CA GLY A 92 14.19 -1.31 2.98
C GLY A 92 14.37 -0.43 1.74
N HIS A 93 15.26 -0.84 0.84
CA HIS A 93 15.66 -0.02 -0.32
C HIS A 93 14.96 -0.40 -1.63
N LEU A 94 14.11 -1.42 -1.63
CA LEU A 94 13.47 -1.95 -2.85
C LEU A 94 11.99 -1.63 -2.93
N ASP A 95 11.35 -1.38 -1.80
CA ASP A 95 9.92 -1.12 -1.73
C ASP A 95 9.54 0.11 -2.58
N GLY A 96 8.62 -0.05 -3.50
CA GLY A 96 8.24 0.92 -4.52
C GLY A 96 9.38 1.30 -5.49
N ALA A 97 10.55 1.62 -4.93
CA ALA A 97 11.72 2.09 -5.68
C ALA A 97 12.13 1.16 -6.81
N LEU A 98 12.06 -0.18 -6.59
CA LEU A 98 12.38 -1.16 -7.63
C LEU A 98 11.47 -1.02 -8.85
N GLY A 99 10.16 -0.84 -8.64
CA GLY A 99 9.18 -0.67 -9.71
C GLY A 99 9.45 0.57 -10.56
N VAL A 100 9.77 1.70 -9.91
CA VAL A 100 10.14 2.94 -10.60
C VAL A 100 11.43 2.78 -11.41
N LEU A 101 12.48 2.18 -10.82
CA LEU A 101 13.78 2.05 -11.49
C LEU A 101 13.74 1.01 -12.62
N CYS A 102 13.01 -0.08 -12.45
CA CYS A 102 12.78 -1.05 -13.54
C CYS A 102 11.98 -0.41 -14.69
N GLY A 103 10.97 0.39 -14.37
CA GLY A 103 10.22 1.17 -15.37
C GLY A 103 11.13 2.14 -16.13
N LEU A 104 11.97 2.90 -15.42
CA LEU A 104 12.92 3.83 -16.02
C LEU A 104 13.89 3.10 -16.96
N GLU A 105 14.45 1.97 -16.52
CA GLU A 105 15.40 1.19 -17.32
C GLU A 105 14.72 0.59 -18.56
N ALA A 106 13.49 0.14 -18.44
CA ALA A 106 12.71 -0.35 -19.59
C ALA A 106 12.51 0.73 -20.66
N LEU A 107 12.12 1.95 -20.25
CA LEU A 107 11.92 3.06 -21.18
C LEU A 107 13.26 3.50 -21.83
N ARG A 108 14.36 3.55 -21.04
CA ARG A 108 15.71 3.81 -21.57
C ARG A 108 16.09 2.82 -22.65
N SER A 109 15.99 1.54 -22.32
CA SER A 109 16.38 0.44 -23.22
C SER A 109 15.55 0.45 -24.50
N MET A 110 14.24 0.71 -24.41
CA MET A 110 13.37 0.84 -25.59
C MET A 110 13.78 2.00 -26.48
N LYS A 111 14.14 3.14 -25.90
CA LYS A 111 14.60 4.33 -26.64
C LYS A 111 15.93 4.08 -27.29
N GLU A 112 16.92 3.57 -26.56
CA GLU A 112 18.29 3.29 -27.07
C GLU A 112 18.29 2.27 -28.21
N GLN A 113 17.42 1.26 -28.14
CA GLN A 113 17.28 0.24 -29.17
C GLN A 113 16.34 0.64 -30.33
N GLY A 114 15.81 1.88 -30.29
CA GLY A 114 14.95 2.41 -31.35
C GLY A 114 13.67 1.63 -31.58
N ILE A 115 13.08 1.11 -30.51
CA ILE A 115 11.83 0.34 -30.59
C ILE A 115 10.70 1.24 -31.09
N SER A 116 10.03 0.81 -32.13
CA SER A 116 8.85 1.51 -32.66
C SER A 116 7.65 1.33 -31.75
N LEU A 117 7.20 2.42 -31.14
CA LEU A 117 6.09 2.41 -30.18
C LEU A 117 4.77 2.70 -30.87
N LYS A 118 3.73 1.94 -30.54
CA LYS A 118 2.36 2.16 -31.02
C LYS A 118 1.61 3.18 -30.15
N ARG A 119 2.05 3.36 -28.90
CA ARG A 119 1.47 4.25 -27.89
C ARG A 119 2.57 4.96 -27.13
N PRO A 120 2.28 6.14 -26.56
CA PRO A 120 3.19 6.76 -25.60
C PRO A 120 3.44 5.85 -24.41
N LEU A 121 4.64 5.94 -23.85
CA LEU A 121 4.99 5.29 -22.59
C LEU A 121 5.26 6.35 -21.53
N GLU A 122 4.81 6.09 -20.31
CA GLU A 122 5.06 6.94 -19.15
C GLU A 122 5.66 6.12 -18.01
N LEU A 123 6.78 6.56 -17.47
CA LEU A 123 7.21 6.23 -16.12
C LEU A 123 6.41 7.10 -15.15
N VAL A 124 6.02 6.57 -13.99
CA VAL A 124 5.47 7.37 -12.88
C VAL A 124 6.18 7.01 -11.56
N ALA A 125 6.43 8.03 -10.73
CA ALA A 125 6.70 7.88 -9.31
C ALA A 125 5.65 8.67 -8.55
N PHE A 126 4.72 7.95 -7.91
CA PHE A 126 3.65 8.53 -7.11
C PHE A 126 4.19 9.17 -5.84
N SER A 127 3.49 10.16 -5.31
CA SER A 127 3.83 10.85 -4.06
C SER A 127 2.97 10.37 -2.91
N ASP A 128 3.59 10.26 -1.70
CA ASP A 128 2.95 9.83 -0.44
C ASP A 128 2.12 8.54 -0.59
N GLU A 129 2.73 7.53 -1.22
CA GLU A 129 2.11 6.22 -1.34
C GLU A 129 2.06 5.53 0.03
N GLU A 130 3.16 5.57 0.77
CA GLU A 130 3.38 4.91 2.07
C GLU A 130 2.65 5.55 3.25
N GLY A 131 1.97 6.67 3.01
CA GLY A 131 1.01 7.22 3.94
C GLY A 131 1.58 8.03 5.09
N ARG A 132 2.55 8.87 4.83
CA ARG A 132 2.91 9.88 5.83
C ARG A 132 1.71 10.72 6.24
N PHE A 133 0.85 11.10 5.29
CA PHE A 133 -0.35 11.91 5.55
C PHE A 133 -1.64 11.10 5.48
N SER A 134 -1.80 10.18 4.49
CA SER A 134 -2.94 9.26 4.47
C SER A 134 -2.79 8.06 3.54
N GLY A 135 -1.67 7.94 2.84
CA GLY A 135 -1.40 6.88 1.87
C GLY A 135 -2.05 7.09 0.51
N MET A 136 -1.33 6.68 -0.54
CA MET A 136 -1.79 6.73 -1.93
C MET A 136 -2.20 8.13 -2.42
N PHE A 137 -1.66 9.21 -1.82
CA PHE A 137 -2.04 10.58 -2.16
C PHE A 137 -1.88 10.87 -3.66
N GLY A 138 -0.71 10.53 -4.21
CA GLY A 138 -0.40 10.80 -5.62
C GLY A 138 -1.31 10.07 -6.59
N SER A 139 -1.57 8.78 -6.35
CA SER A 139 -2.44 7.96 -7.19
C SER A 139 -3.92 8.36 -7.04
N GLN A 140 -4.38 8.68 -5.82
CA GLN A 140 -5.73 9.20 -5.59
C GLN A 140 -5.95 10.54 -6.28
N ALA A 141 -4.95 11.45 -6.26
CA ALA A 141 -5.01 12.70 -6.98
C ALA A 141 -5.12 12.48 -8.51
N LEU A 142 -4.33 11.54 -9.06
CA LEU A 142 -4.40 11.15 -10.47
C LEU A 142 -5.77 10.59 -10.86
N CYS A 143 -6.42 9.84 -9.96
CA CYS A 143 -7.77 9.30 -10.16
C CYS A 143 -8.89 10.34 -9.91
N GLY A 144 -8.58 11.50 -9.32
CA GLY A 144 -9.58 12.51 -8.96
C GLY A 144 -10.35 12.19 -7.68
N ASP A 145 -9.82 11.32 -6.82
CA ASP A 145 -10.48 10.83 -5.59
C ASP A 145 -10.13 11.66 -4.35
N ILE A 146 -9.47 12.81 -4.51
CA ILE A 146 -9.16 13.73 -3.42
C ILE A 146 -10.09 14.95 -3.42
N SER A 147 -10.31 15.53 -2.25
CA SER A 147 -11.12 16.74 -2.09
C SER A 147 -10.35 17.85 -1.36
N PRO A 148 -10.76 19.14 -1.49
CA PRO A 148 -10.15 20.22 -0.71
C PRO A 148 -10.20 19.97 0.79
N GLN A 149 -11.30 19.40 1.29
CA GLN A 149 -11.48 19.08 2.72
C GLN A 149 -10.47 18.03 3.17
N TRP A 150 -10.24 17.00 2.32
CA TRP A 150 -9.25 15.96 2.58
C TRP A 150 -7.83 16.56 2.65
N ILE A 151 -7.43 17.38 1.67
CA ILE A 151 -6.12 18.04 1.64
C ILE A 151 -5.87 18.85 2.93
N HIS A 152 -6.87 19.63 3.36
CA HIS A 152 -6.75 20.45 4.57
C HIS A 152 -6.77 19.64 5.87
N ALA A 153 -7.40 18.47 5.89
CA ALA A 153 -7.49 17.61 7.06
C ALA A 153 -6.29 16.67 7.24
N ALA A 154 -5.58 16.34 6.14
CA ALA A 154 -4.49 15.40 6.16
C ALA A 154 -3.34 15.85 7.07
N ARG A 155 -2.94 14.97 8.01
CA ARG A 155 -1.90 15.20 9.01
C ARG A 155 -1.04 13.98 9.18
N ASP A 156 0.25 14.18 9.38
CA ASP A 156 1.14 13.10 9.79
C ASP A 156 1.03 12.79 11.30
N LEU A 157 1.73 11.76 11.76
CA LEU A 157 1.71 11.34 13.18
C LEU A 157 2.24 12.39 14.15
N SER A 158 3.00 13.38 13.68
CA SER A 158 3.46 14.52 14.49
C SER A 158 2.44 15.66 14.56
N GLY A 159 1.38 15.59 13.75
CA GLY A 159 0.37 16.63 13.61
C GLY A 159 0.67 17.65 12.50
N MET A 160 1.80 17.51 11.75
CA MET A 160 2.11 18.37 10.62
C MET A 160 1.09 18.18 9.50
N GLY A 161 0.60 19.28 8.92
CA GLY A 161 -0.33 19.24 7.79
C GLY A 161 0.35 18.93 6.46
N LEU A 162 -0.36 18.24 5.57
CA LEU A 162 0.08 18.04 4.17
C LEU A 162 0.39 19.38 3.49
N THR A 163 -0.51 20.35 3.62
CA THR A 163 -0.32 21.70 3.06
C THR A 163 0.93 22.39 3.56
N GLU A 164 1.24 22.23 4.85
CA GLU A 164 2.44 22.79 5.48
C GLU A 164 3.71 22.11 4.96
N ALA A 165 3.71 20.78 4.92
CA ALA A 165 4.85 20.00 4.43
C ALA A 165 5.18 20.29 2.97
N MET A 166 4.17 20.35 2.10
CA MET A 166 4.35 20.68 0.68
C MET A 166 4.82 22.13 0.50
N ALA A 167 4.22 23.09 1.23
CA ALA A 167 4.63 24.49 1.16
C ALA A 167 6.08 24.71 1.61
N ALA A 168 6.58 23.97 2.61
CA ALA A 168 7.99 24.00 3.01
C ALA A 168 8.96 23.58 1.91
N GLN A 169 8.46 22.83 0.91
CA GLN A 169 9.21 22.39 -0.27
C GLN A 169 8.89 23.24 -1.53
N GLY A 170 8.16 24.35 -1.38
CA GLY A 170 7.79 25.22 -2.48
C GLY A 170 6.68 24.64 -3.38
N LEU A 171 5.91 23.68 -2.88
CA LEU A 171 4.78 23.05 -3.58
C LEU A 171 3.45 23.56 -2.99
N ASP A 172 2.41 23.61 -3.82
CA ASP A 172 1.04 23.93 -3.40
C ASP A 172 0.17 22.67 -3.41
N ALA A 173 -0.23 22.19 -2.24
CA ALA A 173 -1.05 20.99 -2.11
C ALA A 173 -2.41 21.11 -2.82
N THR A 174 -2.92 22.32 -3.01
CA THR A 174 -4.21 22.53 -3.70
C THR A 174 -4.13 22.25 -5.19
N GLU A 175 -2.94 22.34 -5.80
CA GLU A 175 -2.72 21.97 -7.20
C GLU A 175 -2.97 20.50 -7.47
N ALA A 176 -2.92 19.64 -6.44
CA ALA A 176 -3.25 18.22 -6.55
C ALA A 176 -4.66 17.97 -7.09
N LEU A 177 -5.60 18.92 -6.91
CA LEU A 177 -6.94 18.83 -7.50
C LEU A 177 -6.93 18.90 -9.03
N SER A 178 -5.86 19.44 -9.63
CA SER A 178 -5.67 19.51 -11.09
C SER A 178 -4.92 18.30 -11.66
N ALA A 179 -4.45 17.39 -10.81
CA ALA A 179 -3.71 16.20 -11.25
C ALA A 179 -4.61 15.12 -11.87
N ALA A 180 -5.93 15.23 -11.68
CA ALA A 180 -6.88 14.24 -12.15
C ALA A 180 -6.80 14.03 -13.68
N ARG A 181 -6.72 12.75 -14.09
CA ARG A 181 -6.68 12.33 -15.48
C ARG A 181 -7.92 11.52 -15.84
N SER A 182 -8.40 11.69 -17.07
CA SER A 182 -9.46 10.80 -17.59
C SER A 182 -8.94 9.36 -17.69
N PRO A 183 -9.74 8.35 -17.27
CA PRO A 183 -9.38 6.93 -17.43
C PRO A 183 -9.04 6.57 -18.88
N GLU A 184 -9.68 7.20 -19.87
CA GLU A 184 -9.43 6.97 -21.30
C GLU A 184 -8.06 7.45 -21.76
N SER A 185 -7.37 8.29 -20.97
CA SER A 185 -5.99 8.73 -21.24
C SER A 185 -4.95 7.65 -20.96
N LEU A 186 -5.35 6.56 -20.24
CA LEU A 186 -4.50 5.42 -19.92
C LEU A 186 -4.99 4.18 -20.66
N HIS A 187 -4.10 3.53 -21.38
CA HIS A 187 -4.36 2.22 -22.00
C HIS A 187 -4.13 1.07 -21.02
N ALA A 188 -3.09 1.19 -20.21
CA ALA A 188 -2.71 0.22 -19.18
C ALA A 188 -1.80 0.86 -18.15
N PHE A 189 -1.86 0.37 -16.92
CA PHE A 189 -0.87 0.58 -15.86
C PHE A 189 -0.28 -0.76 -15.48
N VAL A 190 1.04 -0.83 -15.37
CA VAL A 190 1.78 -2.03 -14.94
C VAL A 190 2.75 -1.62 -13.85
N GLU A 191 2.71 -2.33 -12.75
CA GLU A 191 3.61 -2.13 -11.63
C GLU A 191 4.38 -3.39 -11.32
N LEU A 192 5.71 -3.29 -11.24
CA LEU A 192 6.57 -4.29 -10.66
C LEU A 192 6.77 -3.95 -9.19
N HIS A 193 6.48 -4.88 -8.31
CA HIS A 193 6.64 -4.70 -6.88
C HIS A 193 7.35 -5.89 -6.24
N ILE A 194 8.03 -5.68 -5.12
CA ILE A 194 8.51 -6.79 -4.29
C ILE A 194 7.31 -7.50 -3.66
N GLU A 195 7.47 -8.78 -3.32
CA GLU A 195 6.36 -9.57 -2.76
C GLU A 195 5.86 -9.02 -1.41
N GLN A 196 6.73 -8.44 -0.61
CA GLN A 196 6.47 -8.08 0.80
C GLN A 196 6.01 -9.27 1.67
N GLY A 197 6.38 -10.49 1.26
CA GLY A 197 6.02 -11.74 1.90
C GLY A 197 7.01 -12.85 1.58
N PRO A 198 6.85 -14.05 2.17
CA PRO A 198 7.80 -15.15 2.03
C PRO A 198 7.44 -16.17 0.97
N VAL A 199 6.25 -16.08 0.31
CA VAL A 199 5.68 -17.19 -0.45
C VAL A 199 6.47 -17.50 -1.71
N LEU A 200 6.85 -16.47 -2.49
CA LEU A 200 7.65 -16.68 -3.71
C LEU A 200 9.04 -17.23 -3.39
N ASP A 201 9.66 -16.76 -2.29
CA ASP A 201 10.95 -17.24 -1.83
C ASP A 201 10.87 -18.72 -1.40
N GLU A 202 9.88 -19.08 -0.60
CA GLU A 202 9.66 -20.47 -0.16
C GLU A 202 9.36 -21.43 -1.34
N LEU A 203 8.63 -20.96 -2.34
CA LEU A 203 8.33 -21.72 -3.56
C LEU A 203 9.49 -21.73 -4.57
N GLY A 204 10.53 -20.91 -4.37
CA GLY A 204 11.60 -20.70 -5.35
C GLY A 204 11.11 -20.08 -6.66
N SER A 205 10.01 -19.31 -6.60
CA SER A 205 9.45 -18.62 -7.77
C SER A 205 10.10 -17.25 -7.91
N SER A 206 10.55 -16.92 -9.13
CA SER A 206 11.20 -15.64 -9.41
C SER A 206 10.21 -14.51 -9.68
N ILE A 207 9.01 -14.84 -10.16
CA ILE A 207 7.96 -13.90 -10.54
C ILE A 207 6.63 -14.39 -9.98
N GLY A 208 5.84 -13.48 -9.43
CA GLY A 208 4.43 -13.69 -9.10
C GLY A 208 3.55 -12.85 -10.03
N VAL A 209 2.60 -13.48 -10.73
CA VAL A 209 1.62 -12.76 -11.55
C VAL A 209 0.42 -12.42 -10.67
N VAL A 210 0.32 -11.15 -10.28
CA VAL A 210 -0.71 -10.67 -9.34
C VAL A 210 -2.10 -10.80 -9.97
N GLU A 211 -3.00 -11.50 -9.30
CA GLU A 211 -4.39 -11.70 -9.75
C GLU A 211 -5.30 -10.55 -9.42
N GLY A 212 -5.02 -9.87 -8.31
CA GLY A 212 -5.79 -8.73 -7.83
C GLY A 212 -5.18 -8.12 -6.58
N ILE A 213 -5.70 -6.98 -6.21
CA ILE A 213 -5.36 -6.28 -4.97
C ILE A 213 -6.46 -6.58 -3.96
N CYS A 214 -6.07 -7.10 -2.80
CA CYS A 214 -7.02 -7.43 -1.73
C CYS A 214 -7.79 -6.20 -1.27
N GLY A 215 -9.08 -6.38 -1.07
CA GLY A 215 -9.87 -5.47 -0.26
C GLY A 215 -9.47 -5.57 1.21
N LEU A 216 -9.76 -4.53 1.95
CA LEU A 216 -9.41 -4.41 3.37
C LEU A 216 -10.58 -3.85 4.14
N LYS A 217 -10.87 -4.44 5.29
CA LYS A 217 -11.70 -3.81 6.31
C LYS A 217 -10.94 -3.73 7.62
N ARG A 218 -10.98 -2.55 8.23
CA ARG A 218 -10.40 -2.31 9.55
C ARG A 218 -11.45 -1.77 10.49
N TRP A 219 -11.60 -2.44 11.62
CA TRP A 219 -12.52 -2.06 12.69
C TRP A 219 -11.76 -1.64 13.94
N ASP A 220 -12.21 -0.58 14.59
CA ASP A 220 -11.87 -0.26 15.99
C ASP A 220 -12.98 -0.82 16.85
N VAL A 221 -12.70 -1.89 17.58
CA VAL A 221 -13.67 -2.65 18.37
C VAL A 221 -13.47 -2.33 19.85
N ARG A 222 -14.58 -2.16 20.56
CA ARG A 222 -14.59 -1.95 22.01
C ARG A 222 -15.49 -2.98 22.69
N LEU A 223 -14.92 -3.72 23.64
CA LEU A 223 -15.64 -4.57 24.60
C LEU A 223 -15.71 -3.84 25.92
N THR A 224 -16.89 -3.71 26.50
CA THR A 224 -17.12 -3.05 27.77
C THR A 224 -17.71 -4.02 28.79
N GLY A 225 -17.00 -4.19 29.88
CA GLY A 225 -17.40 -5.00 31.04
C GLY A 225 -17.40 -4.16 32.32
N VAL A 226 -16.97 -4.74 33.45
CA VAL A 226 -16.96 -4.06 34.74
C VAL A 226 -15.61 -4.25 35.41
N ALA A 227 -14.90 -3.12 35.64
CA ALA A 227 -13.65 -3.14 36.40
C ALA A 227 -13.92 -3.48 37.88
N ASN A 228 -13.20 -4.46 38.41
CA ASN A 228 -13.33 -4.92 39.78
C ASN A 228 -11.96 -5.33 40.36
N HIS A 229 -11.87 -5.44 41.68
CA HIS A 229 -10.65 -5.91 42.32
C HIS A 229 -10.37 -7.39 42.00
N ALA A 230 -9.20 -7.67 41.43
CA ALA A 230 -8.86 -9.01 40.92
C ALA A 230 -8.79 -10.11 42.01
N GLY A 231 -8.41 -9.75 43.23
CA GLY A 231 -8.29 -10.72 44.37
C GLY A 231 -9.59 -11.04 45.09
N THR A 232 -10.58 -10.14 45.04
CA THR A 232 -11.82 -10.30 45.84
C THR A 232 -13.08 -10.53 45.00
N THR A 233 -13.01 -10.40 43.68
CA THR A 233 -14.16 -10.65 42.79
C THR A 233 -14.11 -12.11 42.30
N PRO A 234 -15.06 -12.97 42.70
CA PRO A 234 -15.13 -14.36 42.23
C PRO A 234 -15.24 -14.44 40.71
N MET A 235 -14.64 -15.51 40.12
CA MET A 235 -14.62 -15.68 38.65
C MET A 235 -15.99 -15.62 38.00
N LEU A 236 -17.02 -16.21 38.61
CA LEU A 236 -18.39 -16.23 38.06
C LEU A 236 -19.11 -14.89 38.11
N MET A 237 -18.57 -13.91 38.85
CA MET A 237 -19.16 -12.56 38.99
C MET A 237 -18.46 -11.52 38.13
N ARG A 238 -17.48 -11.92 37.30
CA ARG A 238 -16.70 -11.01 36.48
C ARG A 238 -17.34 -10.79 35.12
N SER A 239 -17.38 -9.53 34.71
CA SER A 239 -17.59 -9.11 33.32
C SER A 239 -16.24 -8.60 32.79
N ASP A 240 -15.33 -9.51 32.49
CA ASP A 240 -13.93 -9.26 32.12
C ASP A 240 -13.82 -9.04 30.63
N ALA A 241 -13.53 -7.80 30.22
CA ALA A 241 -13.43 -7.41 28.81
C ALA A 241 -12.25 -8.09 28.09
N PHE A 242 -11.12 -8.33 28.78
CA PHE A 242 -9.99 -9.04 28.18
C PHE A 242 -10.31 -10.50 27.89
N GLN A 243 -11.04 -11.19 28.78
CA GLN A 243 -11.47 -12.54 28.54
C GLN A 243 -12.39 -12.64 27.32
N GLY A 244 -13.21 -11.61 27.07
CA GLY A 244 -14.01 -11.52 25.84
C GLY A 244 -13.14 -11.37 24.59
N LEU A 245 -12.13 -10.50 24.62
CA LEU A 245 -11.17 -10.34 23.53
C LEU A 245 -10.37 -11.62 23.30
N ALA A 246 -9.83 -12.26 24.34
CA ALA A 246 -9.05 -13.49 24.23
C ALA A 246 -9.84 -14.61 23.56
N GLU A 247 -11.11 -14.78 23.96
CA GLU A 247 -12.00 -15.75 23.34
C GLU A 247 -12.28 -15.42 21.86
N PHE A 248 -12.53 -14.15 21.53
CA PHE A 248 -12.70 -13.71 20.15
C PHE A 248 -11.44 -13.95 19.29
N SER A 249 -10.26 -13.68 19.85
CA SER A 249 -8.99 -13.90 19.15
C SER A 249 -8.78 -15.37 18.75
N VAL A 250 -9.17 -16.31 19.61
CA VAL A 250 -9.08 -17.75 19.30
C VAL A 250 -10.10 -18.19 18.23
N GLU A 251 -11.22 -17.50 18.13
CA GLU A 251 -12.24 -17.80 17.12
C GLU A 251 -11.88 -17.32 15.70
N ILE A 252 -10.87 -16.45 15.54
CA ILE A 252 -10.51 -15.90 14.24
C ILE A 252 -10.17 -17.00 13.24
N ASP A 253 -9.32 -17.94 13.60
CA ASP A 253 -8.89 -19.02 12.70
C ASP A 253 -10.10 -19.86 12.25
N ARG A 254 -11.00 -20.21 13.15
CA ARG A 254 -12.22 -20.94 12.80
C ARG A 254 -13.12 -20.12 11.85
N ILE A 255 -13.25 -18.80 12.09
CA ILE A 255 -14.05 -17.92 11.23
C ILE A 255 -13.46 -17.86 9.84
N LEU A 256 -12.13 -17.78 9.72
CA LEU A 256 -11.45 -17.79 8.42
C LEU A 256 -11.65 -19.14 7.71
N GLU A 257 -11.57 -20.26 8.42
CA GLU A 257 -11.82 -21.58 7.84
C GLU A 257 -13.26 -21.77 7.33
N GLU A 258 -14.26 -21.27 8.09
CA GLU A 258 -15.69 -21.46 7.77
C GLU A 258 -16.24 -20.44 6.77
N HIS A 259 -15.69 -19.21 6.73
CA HIS A 259 -16.27 -18.08 6.00
C HIS A 259 -15.27 -17.36 5.08
N GLY A 260 -13.98 -17.65 5.19
CA GLY A 260 -12.92 -17.06 4.37
C GLY A 260 -12.68 -17.82 3.07
N GLY A 261 -11.91 -17.20 2.17
CA GLY A 261 -11.29 -17.81 1.02
C GLY A 261 -9.87 -18.30 1.32
N PRO A 262 -9.21 -18.96 0.35
CA PRO A 262 -7.84 -19.47 0.54
C PRO A 262 -6.79 -18.41 0.87
N GLN A 263 -7.09 -17.14 0.58
CA GLN A 263 -6.19 -16.01 0.76
C GLN A 263 -6.69 -15.02 1.84
N SER A 264 -7.77 -15.38 2.55
CA SER A 264 -8.28 -14.56 3.65
C SER A 264 -7.27 -14.49 4.78
N VAL A 265 -7.04 -13.29 5.28
CA VAL A 265 -6.23 -13.06 6.48
C VAL A 265 -6.97 -12.14 7.44
N ALA A 266 -6.74 -12.31 8.74
CA ALA A 266 -7.25 -11.40 9.76
C ALA A 266 -6.23 -11.24 10.89
N THR A 267 -6.13 -10.01 11.42
CA THR A 267 -5.13 -9.68 12.45
C THR A 267 -5.72 -8.73 13.49
N ILE A 268 -5.43 -8.99 14.76
CA ILE A 268 -5.58 -8.01 15.84
C ILE A 268 -4.22 -7.38 16.09
N GLY A 269 -3.97 -6.21 15.49
CA GLY A 269 -2.66 -5.56 15.51
C GLY A 269 -2.44 -4.59 16.68
N ARG A 270 -3.51 -4.17 17.38
CA ARG A 270 -3.45 -3.26 18.54
C ARG A 270 -4.44 -3.70 19.59
N VAL A 271 -4.02 -3.68 20.87
CA VAL A 271 -4.86 -3.95 22.03
C VAL A 271 -4.57 -2.94 23.13
N GLU A 272 -5.63 -2.38 23.71
CA GLU A 272 -5.56 -1.48 24.85
C GLU A 272 -6.54 -1.97 25.93
N LEU A 273 -6.07 -2.04 27.18
CA LEU A 273 -6.88 -2.48 28.31
C LEU A 273 -7.04 -1.34 29.32
N GLN A 274 -8.23 -1.20 29.86
CA GLN A 274 -8.47 -0.22 30.92
C GLN A 274 -9.07 -0.91 32.16
N PRO A 275 -8.56 -0.51 33.36
CA PRO A 275 -7.59 0.54 33.67
C PRO A 275 -6.13 0.14 33.47
N GLY A 276 -5.81 -1.05 32.99
CA GLY A 276 -4.43 -1.50 32.74
C GLY A 276 -3.60 -1.80 33.99
N ALA A 277 -4.26 -2.07 35.11
CA ALA A 277 -3.61 -2.38 36.39
C ALA A 277 -3.65 -3.89 36.66
N ALA A 278 -2.52 -4.46 37.12
CA ALA A 278 -2.36 -5.90 37.33
C ALA A 278 -3.32 -6.52 38.36
N ASN A 279 -3.84 -5.71 39.28
CA ASN A 279 -4.75 -6.13 40.36
C ASN A 279 -6.23 -5.73 40.11
N VAL A 280 -6.58 -5.38 38.87
CA VAL A 280 -7.94 -4.97 38.49
C VAL A 280 -8.40 -5.81 37.29
N VAL A 281 -9.62 -6.34 37.37
CA VAL A 281 -10.29 -6.99 36.24
C VAL A 281 -10.52 -5.93 35.14
N PRO A 282 -10.09 -6.15 33.89
CA PRO A 282 -10.26 -5.18 32.81
C PRO A 282 -11.74 -4.86 32.55
N GLY A 283 -12.11 -3.59 32.73
CA GLY A 283 -13.44 -3.10 32.47
C GLY A 283 -13.66 -2.71 30.99
N GLU A 284 -12.57 -2.45 30.25
CA GLU A 284 -12.65 -2.18 28.82
C GLU A 284 -11.46 -2.83 28.10
N ALA A 285 -11.74 -3.38 26.92
CA ALA A 285 -10.73 -3.80 25.95
C ALA A 285 -11.05 -3.15 24.60
N ARG A 286 -10.10 -2.36 24.07
CA ARG A 286 -10.14 -1.81 22.71
C ARG A 286 -9.12 -2.51 21.85
N PHE A 287 -9.49 -2.83 20.63
CA PHE A 287 -8.58 -3.48 19.71
C PHE A 287 -8.90 -3.14 18.24
N ALA A 288 -7.86 -3.14 17.41
CA ALA A 288 -8.02 -3.00 15.97
C ALA A 288 -8.07 -4.40 15.33
N LEU A 289 -9.16 -4.71 14.67
CA LEU A 289 -9.32 -5.90 13.83
C LEU A 289 -9.19 -5.48 12.36
N GLU A 290 -8.23 -6.04 11.65
CA GLU A 290 -8.06 -5.89 10.22
C GLU A 290 -8.24 -7.24 9.54
N PHE A 291 -8.97 -7.29 8.43
CA PHE A 291 -9.12 -8.50 7.62
C PHE A 291 -9.16 -8.14 6.13
N ARG A 292 -8.64 -9.06 5.31
CA ARG A 292 -8.44 -8.87 3.87
C ARG A 292 -8.86 -10.10 3.10
N ASP A 293 -9.34 -9.88 1.88
CA ASP A 293 -9.60 -10.91 0.87
C ASP A 293 -9.64 -10.31 -0.53
N LEU A 294 -9.50 -11.15 -1.57
CA LEU A 294 -9.63 -10.76 -2.97
C LEU A 294 -11.09 -10.63 -3.43
N GLU A 295 -12.03 -11.19 -2.69
CA GLU A 295 -13.45 -11.21 -3.05
C GLU A 295 -14.28 -10.35 -2.10
N ALA A 296 -15.03 -9.38 -2.65
CA ALA A 296 -15.88 -8.50 -1.86
C ALA A 296 -16.98 -9.26 -1.09
N SER A 297 -17.51 -10.34 -1.67
CA SER A 297 -18.50 -11.21 -1.03
C SER A 297 -17.93 -11.90 0.20
N VAL A 298 -16.69 -12.39 0.13
CA VAL A 298 -16.01 -13.01 1.27
C VAL A 298 -15.74 -12.00 2.38
N LEU A 299 -15.32 -10.77 2.05
CA LEU A 299 -15.18 -9.69 3.04
C LEU A 299 -16.50 -9.34 3.74
N TYR A 300 -17.62 -9.44 3.02
CA TYR A 300 -18.94 -9.27 3.62
C TYR A 300 -19.28 -10.41 4.59
N ASP A 301 -19.07 -11.67 4.18
CA ASP A 301 -19.34 -12.85 5.00
C ASP A 301 -18.45 -12.87 6.26
N LEU A 302 -17.17 -12.55 6.14
CA LEU A 302 -16.25 -12.40 7.27
C LEU A 302 -16.71 -11.29 8.23
N SER A 303 -17.16 -10.13 7.69
CA SER A 303 -17.70 -9.03 8.51
C SER A 303 -18.89 -9.49 9.36
N ASP A 304 -19.82 -10.22 8.75
CA ASP A 304 -20.99 -10.71 9.45
C ASP A 304 -20.63 -11.80 10.47
N ALA A 305 -19.73 -12.71 10.14
CA ALA A 305 -19.25 -13.75 11.04
C ALA A 305 -18.52 -13.17 12.27
N PHE A 306 -17.60 -12.21 12.07
CA PHE A 306 -16.91 -11.52 13.17
C PHE A 306 -17.91 -10.79 14.07
N ARG A 307 -18.86 -10.05 13.49
CA ARG A 307 -19.91 -9.35 14.24
C ARG A 307 -20.78 -10.29 15.06
N ARG A 308 -21.23 -11.42 14.48
CA ARG A 308 -22.03 -12.43 15.19
C ARG A 308 -21.26 -13.06 16.33
N THR A 309 -20.01 -13.40 16.13
CA THR A 309 -19.14 -14.02 17.15
C THR A 309 -18.89 -13.04 18.31
N LEU A 310 -18.57 -11.77 18.02
CA LEU A 310 -18.46 -10.73 19.05
C LEU A 310 -19.75 -10.58 19.85
N SER A 311 -20.91 -10.56 19.18
CA SER A 311 -22.23 -10.50 19.84
C SER A 311 -22.49 -11.69 20.75
N ALA A 312 -22.17 -12.90 20.30
CA ALA A 312 -22.35 -14.12 21.08
C ALA A 312 -21.46 -14.15 22.32
N ILE A 313 -20.18 -13.78 22.18
CA ILE A 313 -19.22 -13.70 23.29
C ILE A 313 -19.65 -12.63 24.29
N ALA A 314 -19.99 -11.43 23.82
CA ALA A 314 -20.42 -10.33 24.67
C ALA A 314 -21.64 -10.74 25.51
N ARG A 315 -22.67 -11.33 24.88
CA ARG A 315 -23.87 -11.84 25.61
C ARG A 315 -23.51 -12.87 26.67
N ARG A 316 -22.68 -13.86 26.33
CA ARG A 316 -22.33 -14.95 27.24
C ARG A 316 -21.51 -14.47 28.45
N ARG A 317 -20.65 -13.47 28.25
CA ARG A 317 -19.76 -12.92 29.28
C ARG A 317 -20.31 -11.71 30.01
N GLY A 318 -21.55 -11.27 29.70
CA GLY A 318 -22.14 -10.07 30.29
C GLY A 318 -21.40 -8.79 29.91
N LEU A 319 -20.91 -8.73 28.67
CA LEU A 319 -20.24 -7.57 28.09
C LEU A 319 -21.18 -6.83 27.14
N MET A 320 -20.86 -5.58 26.90
CA MET A 320 -21.34 -4.84 25.72
C MET A 320 -20.21 -4.78 24.69
N PHE A 321 -20.56 -4.67 23.40
CA PHE A 321 -19.59 -4.37 22.37
C PHE A 321 -20.13 -3.33 21.38
N ASP A 322 -19.25 -2.53 20.88
CA ASP A 322 -19.47 -1.68 19.72
C ASP A 322 -18.21 -1.69 18.84
N PHE A 323 -18.35 -1.30 17.58
CA PHE A 323 -17.24 -1.13 16.68
C PHE A 323 -17.50 0.00 15.70
N LYS A 324 -16.40 0.61 15.24
CA LYS A 324 -16.37 1.61 14.18
C LYS A 324 -15.58 1.06 13.00
N VAL A 325 -16.12 1.13 11.79
CA VAL A 325 -15.34 0.89 10.57
C VAL A 325 -14.41 2.09 10.37
N VAL A 326 -13.11 1.81 10.41
CA VAL A 326 -12.05 2.83 10.25
C VAL A 326 -11.61 2.95 8.80
N SER A 327 -11.55 1.81 8.12
CA SER A 327 -11.18 1.74 6.70
C SER A 327 -11.95 0.61 6.02
N GLU A 328 -12.36 0.86 4.79
CA GLU A 328 -12.98 -0.12 3.91
C GLU A 328 -12.50 0.14 2.48
N LEU A 329 -11.75 -0.81 1.92
CA LEU A 329 -11.27 -0.79 0.56
C LEU A 329 -11.85 -1.98 -0.19
N VAL A 330 -12.37 -1.73 -1.37
CA VAL A 330 -12.93 -2.78 -2.24
C VAL A 330 -11.78 -3.50 -2.95
N PRO A 331 -11.81 -4.84 -3.06
CA PRO A 331 -10.80 -5.56 -3.83
C PRO A 331 -10.90 -5.22 -5.32
N VAL A 332 -9.75 -5.25 -6.01
CA VAL A 332 -9.65 -4.92 -7.43
C VAL A 332 -8.96 -6.08 -8.16
N SER A 333 -9.64 -6.67 -9.13
CA SER A 333 -9.05 -7.69 -10.00
C SER A 333 -8.14 -7.04 -11.05
N CYS A 334 -6.95 -7.62 -11.26
CA CYS A 334 -6.06 -7.21 -12.35
C CYS A 334 -6.62 -7.63 -13.71
N ASP A 335 -6.37 -6.80 -14.75
CA ASP A 335 -6.83 -7.07 -16.10
C ASP A 335 -6.29 -8.40 -16.64
N GLN A 336 -7.19 -9.30 -17.05
CA GLN A 336 -6.85 -10.65 -17.46
C GLN A 336 -5.88 -10.69 -18.65
N ARG A 337 -6.01 -9.76 -19.61
CA ARG A 337 -5.14 -9.71 -20.78
C ARG A 337 -3.72 -9.31 -20.40
N ILE A 338 -3.57 -8.34 -19.46
CA ILE A 338 -2.25 -7.92 -18.97
C ILE A 338 -1.62 -9.06 -18.18
N ARG A 339 -2.36 -9.73 -17.29
CA ARG A 339 -1.90 -10.93 -16.57
C ARG A 339 -1.35 -11.98 -17.52
N GLN A 340 -2.11 -12.36 -18.56
CA GLN A 340 -1.68 -13.33 -19.57
C GLN A 340 -0.43 -12.90 -20.34
N LEU A 341 -0.26 -11.57 -20.60
CA LEU A 341 0.95 -11.05 -21.23
C LEU A 341 2.16 -11.16 -20.31
N ILE A 342 2.01 -10.87 -19.01
CA ILE A 342 3.08 -11.03 -18.01
C ILE A 342 3.46 -12.51 -17.90
N GLU A 343 2.49 -13.40 -17.74
CA GLU A 343 2.68 -14.84 -17.65
C GLU A 343 3.41 -15.40 -18.87
N SER A 344 2.92 -15.12 -20.08
CA SER A 344 3.56 -15.59 -21.32
C SER A 344 4.97 -15.02 -21.50
N THR A 345 5.22 -13.80 -21.00
CA THR A 345 6.55 -13.20 -21.01
C THR A 345 7.48 -13.92 -20.03
N ALA A 346 7.05 -14.17 -18.79
CA ALA A 346 7.82 -14.92 -17.81
C ALA A 346 8.19 -16.32 -18.32
N GLN A 347 7.22 -17.02 -18.92
CA GLN A 347 7.45 -18.33 -19.56
C GLN A 347 8.48 -18.26 -20.69
N SER A 348 8.47 -17.20 -21.52
CA SER A 348 9.44 -17.03 -22.62
C SER A 348 10.87 -16.86 -22.14
N PHE A 349 11.06 -16.41 -20.91
CA PHE A 349 12.36 -16.30 -20.23
C PHE A 349 12.68 -17.51 -19.33
N ALA A 350 11.83 -18.52 -19.31
CA ALA A 350 11.94 -19.70 -18.44
C ALA A 350 11.99 -19.37 -16.94
N TYR A 351 11.34 -18.28 -16.54
CA TYR A 351 11.15 -17.98 -15.12
C TYR A 351 10.02 -18.84 -14.53
N ASN A 352 10.24 -19.34 -13.32
CA ASN A 352 9.18 -19.89 -12.49
C ASN A 352 8.23 -18.77 -12.05
N HIS A 353 6.93 -18.98 -12.20
CA HIS A 353 5.87 -18.00 -11.91
C HIS A 353 4.64 -18.69 -11.34
#